data_f19fc7a89897d7cccc2115275a7abf99
#
_entry.id   f19fc7a89897d7cccc2115275a7abf99
#
_cell.length_a   1.000
_cell.length_b   1.000
_cell.length_c   1.000
_cell.angle_alpha   90.00
_cell.angle_beta   90.00
_cell.angle_gamma   90.00
#
_symmetry.space_group_name_H-M   'P 1'
#
loop_
_entity.id
_entity.type
_entity.pdbx_description
1 polymer ?
#
loop_
_entity_poly.entity_id
_entity_poly.type
_entity_poly.pdbx_seq_one_letter_code
_entity_poly.pdbx_strand_id
1 'polypeptide(L)'
;MTWVQARSIQVIGAYAMDERVGRLAREELIMDLVERRLGEIGSGKTLLHLGGNHIQRQHLMGAQNRWLGGYLAEESPAAAGRAFLLYVTAAEGCYEEDGRPVRFDIARGDGRGRNPAELLGTLSAVARTASPAWQSALLPLDDPYWSVARAEVDYGGIRYTHVPKEQFDGYLLLRRAPCPRG
;
A
#
# COMPACT_ATOMS: atom_id res chain seq x y z
N MET A 1 15.52 2.87 -14.82
CA MET A 1 14.58 3.08 -13.70
C MET A 1 14.75 4.53 -13.24
N THR A 2 13.78 5.37 -13.50
CA THR A 2 13.84 6.79 -13.15
C THR A 2 13.15 6.99 -11.81
N TRP A 3 13.87 7.46 -10.81
CA TRP A 3 13.32 7.75 -9.50
C TRP A 3 12.72 9.17 -9.49
N VAL A 4 11.41 9.28 -9.33
CA VAL A 4 10.69 10.57 -9.22
C VAL A 4 10.68 11.10 -7.78
N GLN A 5 11.46 10.50 -6.90
CA GLN A 5 11.28 10.56 -5.46
C GLN A 5 11.54 11.92 -4.78
N ALA A 6 12.50 12.71 -5.23
CA ALA A 6 12.98 13.81 -4.36
C ALA A 6 12.15 15.11 -4.39
N ARG A 7 11.57 15.48 -5.53
CA ARG A 7 10.84 16.77 -5.65
C ARG A 7 9.35 16.65 -5.36
N SER A 8 8.73 15.50 -5.67
CA SER A 8 7.29 15.29 -5.45
C SER A 8 6.94 15.20 -3.97
N ILE A 9 7.79 14.57 -3.15
CA ILE A 9 7.57 14.42 -1.71
C ILE A 9 7.57 15.78 -1.00
N GLN A 10 8.43 16.70 -1.38
CA GLN A 10 8.46 18.04 -0.77
C GLN A 10 7.19 18.85 -1.06
N VAL A 11 6.65 18.75 -2.28
CA VAL A 11 5.43 19.47 -2.67
C VAL A 11 4.21 18.85 -1.99
N ILE A 12 4.08 17.53 -1.97
CA ILE A 12 2.99 16.82 -1.27
C ILE A 12 3.07 17.08 0.24
N GLY A 13 4.26 17.06 0.83
CA GLY A 13 4.46 17.38 2.24
C GLY A 13 4.03 18.81 2.58
N ALA A 14 4.34 19.80 1.75
CA ALA A 14 3.93 21.18 1.96
C ALA A 14 2.40 21.36 1.91
N TYR A 15 1.72 20.69 0.97
CA TYR A 15 0.25 20.71 0.89
C TYR A 15 -0.42 19.92 2.00
N ALA A 16 0.16 18.82 2.43
CA ALA A 16 -0.37 18.02 3.53
C ALA A 16 -0.36 18.76 4.89
N MET A 17 0.48 19.77 5.04
CA MET A 17 0.59 20.60 6.25
C MET A 17 -0.37 21.80 6.22
N ASP A 18 -1.02 22.11 5.12
CA ASP A 18 -2.04 23.17 5.06
C ASP A 18 -3.38 22.62 5.57
N GLU A 19 -3.73 22.95 6.81
CA GLU A 19 -4.99 22.54 7.44
C GLU A 19 -6.25 23.01 6.67
N ARG A 20 -6.11 24.02 5.81
CA ARG A 20 -7.19 24.55 4.97
C ARG A 20 -7.51 23.65 3.78
N VAL A 21 -6.60 22.77 3.42
CA VAL A 21 -6.80 21.79 2.35
C VAL A 21 -7.40 20.53 2.95
N GLY A 22 -8.70 20.35 2.81
CA GLY A 22 -9.38 19.13 3.26
C GLY A 22 -8.79 17.85 2.64
N ARG A 23 -9.06 16.70 3.26
CA ARG A 23 -8.50 15.41 2.81
C ARG A 23 -8.80 15.10 1.34
N LEU A 24 -9.98 15.47 0.84
CA LEU A 24 -10.38 15.29 -0.55
C LEU A 24 -9.54 16.13 -1.50
N ALA A 25 -9.41 17.42 -1.22
CA ALA A 25 -8.59 18.31 -2.03
C ALA A 25 -7.12 17.87 -2.08
N ARG A 26 -6.63 17.28 -0.99
CA ARG A 26 -5.27 16.71 -0.95
C ARG A 26 -5.10 15.54 -1.91
N GLU A 27 -6.04 14.58 -1.94
CA GLU A 27 -5.97 13.44 -2.87
C GLU A 27 -6.07 13.90 -4.33
N GLU A 28 -6.96 14.83 -4.65
CA GLU A 28 -7.08 15.41 -5.99
C GLU A 28 -5.78 16.08 -6.43
N LEU A 29 -5.15 16.85 -5.55
CA LEU A 29 -3.84 17.48 -5.84
C LEU A 29 -2.75 16.43 -6.07
N ILE A 30 -2.76 15.32 -5.33
CA ILE A 30 -1.82 14.22 -5.55
C ILE A 30 -2.07 13.58 -6.91
N MET A 31 -3.32 13.32 -7.28
CA MET A 31 -3.70 12.76 -8.59
C MET A 31 -3.23 13.66 -9.73
N ASP A 32 -3.53 14.95 -9.68
CA ASP A 32 -3.11 15.92 -10.68
C ASP A 32 -1.58 16.01 -10.84
N LEU A 33 -0.87 15.98 -9.71
CA LEU A 33 0.59 16.02 -9.73
C LEU A 33 1.17 14.74 -10.34
N VAL A 34 0.67 13.58 -9.96
CA VAL A 34 1.14 12.29 -10.46
C VAL A 34 0.82 12.15 -11.94
N GLU A 35 -0.41 12.50 -12.35
CA GLU A 35 -0.83 12.46 -13.76
C GLU A 35 0.08 13.31 -14.65
N ARG A 36 0.33 14.53 -14.24
CA ARG A 36 1.23 15.46 -14.95
C ARG A 36 2.64 14.88 -15.07
N ARG A 37 3.17 14.30 -13.97
CA ARG A 37 4.50 13.71 -13.97
C ARG A 37 4.61 12.45 -14.82
N LEU A 38 3.58 11.62 -14.82
CA LEU A 38 3.53 10.44 -15.69
C LEU A 38 3.48 10.87 -17.16
N GLY A 39 2.71 11.90 -17.50
CA GLY A 39 2.66 12.48 -18.83
C GLY A 39 4.02 13.05 -19.30
N GLU A 40 4.78 13.72 -18.42
CA GLU A 40 6.13 14.22 -18.69
C GLU A 40 7.15 13.08 -18.92
N ILE A 41 7.03 11.97 -18.20
CA ILE A 41 7.91 10.80 -18.36
C ILE A 41 7.63 10.10 -19.70
N GLY A 42 6.37 10.10 -20.13
CA GLY A 42 5.93 9.49 -21.38
C GLY A 42 6.00 7.95 -21.34
N SER A 43 7.05 7.37 -21.93
CA SER A 43 7.22 5.92 -21.98
C SER A 43 8.19 5.43 -20.90
N GLY A 44 7.92 4.24 -20.35
CA GLY A 44 8.81 3.60 -19.38
C GLY A 44 8.07 3.00 -18.19
N LYS A 45 8.85 2.52 -17.21
CA LYS A 45 8.32 1.99 -15.95
C LYS A 45 8.56 3.02 -14.85
N THR A 46 7.50 3.37 -14.13
CA THR A 46 7.55 4.28 -12.99
C THR A 46 7.18 3.53 -11.73
N LEU A 47 7.96 3.70 -10.67
CA LEU A 47 7.65 3.21 -9.34
C LEU A 47 7.23 4.39 -8.47
N LEU A 48 6.00 4.33 -7.95
CA LEU A 48 5.48 5.26 -6.95
C LEU A 48 5.53 4.59 -5.59
N HIS A 49 6.19 5.21 -4.61
CA HIS A 49 6.20 4.75 -3.22
C HIS A 49 5.33 5.67 -2.37
N LEU A 50 4.24 5.14 -1.84
CA LEU A 50 3.19 5.89 -1.15
C LEU A 50 2.74 5.17 0.11
N GLY A 51 2.04 5.87 1.00
CA GLY A 51 1.35 5.26 2.14
C GLY A 51 0.27 4.28 1.67
N GLY A 52 0.06 3.21 2.44
CA GLY A 52 -0.82 2.10 2.05
C GLY A 52 -2.26 2.48 1.71
N ASN A 53 -2.76 3.61 2.24
CA ASN A 53 -4.11 4.09 1.91
C ASN A 53 -4.20 4.63 0.49
N HIS A 54 -3.18 5.38 0.05
CA HIS A 54 -3.16 6.01 -1.27
C HIS A 54 -3.08 5.02 -2.43
N ILE A 55 -2.65 3.79 -2.18
CA ILE A 55 -2.52 2.75 -3.21
C ILE A 55 -3.75 1.84 -3.34
N GLN A 56 -4.79 2.02 -2.54
CA GLN A 56 -6.02 1.24 -2.63
C GLN A 56 -6.85 1.65 -3.85
N ARG A 57 -7.56 0.67 -4.45
CA ARG A 57 -8.53 0.97 -5.51
C ARG A 57 -9.75 1.70 -4.98
N GLN A 58 -10.28 1.22 -3.86
CA GLN A 58 -11.53 1.74 -3.30
C GLN A 58 -11.29 2.34 -1.92
N HIS A 59 -12.02 3.39 -1.63
CA HIS A 59 -12.02 3.96 -0.30
C HIS A 59 -12.84 3.10 0.66
N LEU A 60 -12.20 2.54 1.69
CA LEU A 60 -12.86 1.64 2.63
C LEU A 60 -13.91 2.33 3.52
N MET A 61 -13.84 3.65 3.64
CA MET A 61 -14.74 4.45 4.50
C MET A 61 -15.93 5.05 3.76
N GLY A 62 -16.20 4.64 2.53
CA GLY A 62 -17.33 5.10 1.73
C GLY A 62 -16.95 5.57 0.33
N ALA A 63 -17.90 5.43 -0.58
CA ALA A 63 -17.70 5.53 -2.02
C ALA A 63 -17.37 6.93 -2.58
N GLN A 64 -17.32 7.97 -1.75
CA GLN A 64 -17.17 9.35 -2.24
C GLN A 64 -15.71 9.79 -2.42
N ASN A 65 -14.76 9.08 -1.82
CA ASN A 65 -13.35 9.49 -1.85
C ASN A 65 -12.58 8.52 -2.72
N ARG A 66 -12.08 9.00 -3.86
CA ARG A 66 -11.13 8.25 -4.67
C ARG A 66 -9.75 8.29 -4.01
N TRP A 67 -9.06 7.16 -4.07
CA TRP A 67 -7.63 7.11 -3.78
C TRP A 67 -6.81 7.13 -5.07
N LEU A 68 -5.58 7.59 -4.97
CA LEU A 68 -4.67 7.63 -6.12
C LEU A 68 -4.54 6.25 -6.81
N GLY A 69 -4.52 5.15 -6.03
CA GLY A 69 -4.46 3.80 -6.60
C GLY A 69 -5.63 3.50 -7.53
N GLY A 70 -6.87 3.77 -7.10
CA GLY A 70 -8.07 3.61 -7.93
C GLY A 70 -8.02 4.49 -9.17
N TYR A 71 -7.66 5.77 -9.00
CA TYR A 71 -7.50 6.70 -10.13
C TYR A 71 -6.50 6.19 -11.17
N LEU A 72 -5.31 5.75 -10.74
CA LEU A 72 -4.28 5.24 -11.65
C LEU A 72 -4.68 3.95 -12.36
N ALA A 73 -5.44 3.08 -11.67
CA ALA A 73 -5.86 1.81 -12.25
C ALA A 73 -6.97 1.94 -13.28
N GLU A 74 -7.89 2.90 -13.09
CA GLU A 74 -9.17 2.92 -13.80
C GLU A 74 -9.37 4.19 -14.66
N GLU A 75 -8.83 5.34 -14.27
CA GLU A 75 -9.18 6.62 -14.85
C GLU A 75 -8.01 7.38 -15.46
N SER A 76 -6.77 7.17 -14.99
CA SER A 76 -5.61 7.94 -15.43
C SER A 76 -5.28 7.73 -16.91
N PRO A 77 -5.34 8.77 -17.77
CA PRO A 77 -4.90 8.68 -19.15
C PRO A 77 -3.41 8.33 -19.29
N ALA A 78 -2.56 8.85 -18.40
CA ALA A 78 -1.13 8.57 -18.44
C ALA A 78 -0.79 7.14 -18.05
N ALA A 79 -1.50 6.55 -17.10
CA ALA A 79 -1.35 5.15 -16.72
C ALA A 79 -2.04 4.21 -17.72
N ALA A 80 -3.15 4.63 -18.32
CA ALA A 80 -3.91 3.89 -19.34
C ALA A 80 -4.19 2.42 -18.95
N GLY A 81 -4.63 2.18 -17.72
CA GLY A 81 -4.91 0.85 -17.18
C GLY A 81 -3.68 -0.04 -16.94
N ARG A 82 -2.47 0.52 -16.96
CA ARG A 82 -1.20 -0.20 -16.77
C ARG A 82 -0.61 -0.05 -15.37
N ALA A 83 -1.38 0.47 -14.42
CA ALA A 83 -0.96 0.54 -13.02
C ALA A 83 -1.07 -0.84 -12.37
N PHE A 84 -0.03 -1.21 -11.61
CA PHE A 84 0.00 -2.41 -10.77
C PHE A 84 0.11 -1.97 -9.31
N LEU A 85 -0.93 -2.24 -8.53
CA LEU A 85 -1.05 -1.81 -7.16
C LEU A 85 -0.46 -2.86 -6.23
N LEU A 86 0.70 -2.55 -5.65
CA LEU A 86 1.46 -3.48 -4.83
C LEU A 86 1.46 -3.04 -3.37
N TYR A 87 0.85 -3.83 -2.49
CA TYR A 87 0.92 -3.58 -1.05
C TYR A 87 2.15 -4.25 -0.44
N VAL A 88 2.99 -3.46 0.24
CA VAL A 88 4.18 -3.97 0.90
C VAL A 88 3.90 -4.21 2.37
N THR A 89 4.18 -5.42 2.85
CA THR A 89 4.02 -5.81 4.25
C THR A 89 5.15 -6.71 4.70
N ALA A 90 5.29 -6.97 6.01
CA ALA A 90 6.33 -7.85 6.54
C ALA A 90 5.74 -8.87 7.52
N ALA A 91 6.35 -10.06 7.58
CA ALA A 91 5.95 -11.11 8.49
C ALA A 91 6.42 -10.83 9.93
N GLU A 92 7.57 -10.21 10.09
CA GLU A 92 8.12 -9.77 11.37
C GLU A 92 8.88 -8.46 11.24
N GLY A 93 9.07 -7.73 12.32
CA GLY A 93 9.82 -6.48 12.28
C GLY A 93 9.57 -5.57 13.46
N CYS A 94 9.76 -4.27 13.20
CA CYS A 94 9.42 -3.21 14.15
C CYS A 94 8.66 -2.11 13.43
N TYR A 95 7.79 -1.44 14.17
CA TYR A 95 7.22 -0.13 13.82
C TYR A 95 7.49 0.83 14.97
N GLU A 96 7.33 2.11 14.72
CA GLU A 96 7.47 3.15 15.74
C GLU A 96 6.10 3.49 16.32
N GLU A 97 5.99 3.46 17.65
CA GLU A 97 4.82 3.90 18.40
C GLU A 97 5.32 4.83 19.52
N ASP A 98 4.86 6.05 19.53
CA ASP A 98 5.26 7.09 20.50
C ASP A 98 6.79 7.27 20.64
N GLY A 99 7.50 7.26 19.51
CA GLY A 99 8.95 7.42 19.46
C GLY A 99 9.74 6.18 19.93
N ARG A 100 9.09 5.04 20.11
CA ARG A 100 9.72 3.80 20.55
C ARG A 100 9.54 2.68 19.52
N PRO A 101 10.57 1.87 19.27
CA PRO A 101 10.45 0.71 18.39
C PRO A 101 9.63 -0.39 19.09
N VAL A 102 8.50 -0.75 18.49
CA VAL A 102 7.66 -1.87 18.92
C VAL A 102 7.86 -3.02 17.96
N ARG A 103 8.22 -4.20 18.48
CA ARG A 103 8.38 -5.41 17.67
C ARG A 103 7.03 -6.04 17.39
N PHE A 104 6.90 -6.60 16.21
CA PHE A 104 5.78 -7.44 15.84
C PHE A 104 6.27 -8.74 15.20
N ASP A 105 5.51 -9.79 15.41
CA ASP A 105 5.67 -11.09 14.76
C ASP A 105 4.26 -11.65 14.52
N ILE A 106 3.87 -11.69 13.27
CA ILE A 106 2.52 -12.07 12.88
C ILE A 106 2.23 -13.52 13.16
N ALA A 107 3.26 -14.39 13.06
CA ALA A 107 3.10 -15.80 13.40
C ALA A 107 2.77 -16.04 14.88
N ARG A 108 3.07 -15.07 15.74
CA ARG A 108 2.75 -15.10 17.19
C ARG A 108 1.47 -14.37 17.56
N GLY A 109 0.78 -13.79 16.59
CA GLY A 109 -0.44 -13.01 16.84
C GLY A 109 -0.21 -11.62 17.41
N ASP A 110 1.04 -11.18 17.53
CA ASP A 110 1.42 -9.87 18.06
C ASP A 110 1.26 -8.73 17.03
N GLY A 111 0.63 -9.04 15.91
CA GLY A 111 0.47 -8.08 14.81
C GLY A 111 -0.65 -7.09 15.08
N ARG A 112 -0.39 -5.92 15.62
CA ARG A 112 -1.20 -4.73 15.40
C ARG A 112 -1.02 -4.22 13.95
N GLY A 113 -0.93 -5.17 13.00
CA GLY A 113 -0.79 -4.89 11.59
C GLY A 113 -2.16 -4.65 10.95
N ARG A 114 -2.18 -3.88 9.89
CA ARG A 114 -3.36 -3.60 9.05
C ARG A 114 -3.88 -4.83 8.30
N ASN A 115 -3.27 -5.99 8.46
CA ASN A 115 -3.73 -7.25 7.91
C ASN A 115 -3.93 -8.25 9.05
N PRO A 116 -5.03 -9.03 9.03
CA PRO A 116 -5.26 -10.06 10.01
C PRO A 116 -4.12 -11.08 10.04
N ALA A 117 -3.84 -11.61 11.23
CA ALA A 117 -2.86 -12.66 11.41
C ALA A 117 -3.10 -13.86 10.47
N GLU A 118 -4.37 -14.18 10.20
CA GLU A 118 -4.77 -15.23 9.26
C GLU A 118 -4.29 -14.97 7.83
N LEU A 119 -4.53 -13.77 7.28
CA LEU A 119 -4.09 -13.40 5.93
C LEU A 119 -2.56 -13.46 5.82
N LEU A 120 -1.86 -12.90 6.79
CA LEU A 120 -0.41 -12.88 6.78
C LEU A 120 0.18 -14.27 7.03
N GLY A 121 -0.50 -15.11 7.82
CA GLY A 121 -0.19 -16.52 7.96
C GLY A 121 -0.27 -17.25 6.62
N THR A 122 -1.34 -17.01 5.86
CA THR A 122 -1.53 -17.58 4.53
C THR A 122 -0.45 -17.09 3.55
N LEU A 123 -0.20 -15.78 3.47
CA LEU A 123 0.86 -15.21 2.62
C LEU A 123 2.23 -15.79 2.96
N SER A 124 2.54 -15.92 4.25
CA SER A 124 3.80 -16.52 4.71
C SER A 124 3.89 -18.00 4.37
N ALA A 125 2.78 -18.75 4.45
CA ALA A 125 2.75 -20.15 4.04
C ALA A 125 3.02 -20.32 2.55
N VAL A 126 2.38 -19.50 1.70
CA VAL A 126 2.61 -19.48 0.24
C VAL A 126 4.08 -19.14 -0.06
N ALA A 127 4.64 -18.12 0.59
CA ALA A 127 6.03 -17.74 0.40
C ALA A 127 7.01 -18.86 0.81
N ARG A 128 6.73 -19.59 1.90
CA ARG A 128 7.54 -20.76 2.30
C ARG A 128 7.44 -21.90 1.31
N THR A 129 6.29 -22.12 0.72
CA THR A 129 6.09 -23.16 -0.31
C THR A 129 6.90 -22.83 -1.56
N ALA A 130 6.95 -21.56 -1.95
CA ALA A 130 7.73 -21.10 -3.09
C ALA A 130 9.25 -21.22 -2.82
N SER A 131 9.71 -20.90 -1.62
CA SER A 131 11.13 -21.01 -1.22
C SER A 131 11.29 -21.05 0.30
N PRO A 132 11.82 -22.10 0.90
CA PRO A 132 12.10 -22.16 2.34
C PRO A 132 13.05 -21.06 2.83
N ALA A 133 13.94 -20.58 1.96
CA ALA A 133 14.95 -19.55 2.27
C ALA A 133 14.52 -18.14 1.82
N TRP A 134 13.24 -17.90 1.59
CA TRP A 134 12.75 -16.62 1.11
C TRP A 134 13.11 -15.44 2.03
N GLN A 135 13.44 -14.31 1.43
CA GLN A 135 13.65 -13.04 2.12
C GLN A 135 12.53 -12.04 1.76
N SER A 136 12.06 -12.13 0.53
CA SER A 136 10.87 -11.43 0.04
C SER A 136 10.15 -12.31 -0.96
N ALA A 137 8.85 -12.14 -1.08
CA ALA A 137 8.02 -12.82 -2.06
C ALA A 137 7.04 -11.85 -2.67
N LEU A 138 6.96 -11.81 -3.99
CA LEU A 138 5.90 -11.15 -4.74
C LEU A 138 4.79 -12.17 -4.93
N LEU A 139 3.61 -11.84 -4.44
CA LEU A 139 2.42 -12.69 -4.45
C LEU A 139 1.32 -11.97 -5.24
N PRO A 140 1.16 -12.27 -6.54
CA PRO A 140 0.03 -11.77 -7.32
C PRO A 140 -1.30 -12.24 -6.74
N LEU A 141 -2.34 -11.39 -6.78
CA LEU A 141 -3.66 -11.70 -6.25
C LEU A 141 -4.63 -12.13 -7.37
N ASP A 142 -4.11 -12.78 -8.40
CA ASP A 142 -4.87 -13.29 -9.55
C ASP A 142 -5.57 -14.63 -9.28
N ASP A 143 -5.12 -15.40 -8.27
CA ASP A 143 -5.76 -16.64 -7.86
C ASP A 143 -7.20 -16.40 -7.35
N PRO A 144 -8.18 -17.27 -7.71
CA PRO A 144 -9.56 -17.18 -7.24
C PRO A 144 -9.73 -17.12 -5.72
N TYR A 145 -8.83 -17.73 -4.96
CA TYR A 145 -8.82 -17.65 -3.49
C TYR A 145 -8.86 -16.21 -2.97
N TRP A 146 -8.12 -15.30 -3.62
CA TRP A 146 -8.05 -13.90 -3.20
C TRP A 146 -9.34 -13.10 -3.43
N SER A 147 -10.28 -13.65 -4.22
CA SER A 147 -11.61 -13.05 -4.41
C SER A 147 -12.55 -13.34 -3.24
N VAL A 148 -12.25 -14.33 -2.40
CA VAL A 148 -13.05 -14.71 -1.24
C VAL A 148 -12.33 -14.45 0.09
N ALA A 149 -11.00 -14.33 0.08
CA ALA A 149 -10.22 -13.95 1.24
C ALA A 149 -10.70 -12.62 1.82
N ARG A 150 -10.57 -12.44 3.12
CA ARG A 150 -10.93 -11.20 3.81
C ARG A 150 -9.72 -10.68 4.57
N ALA A 151 -9.53 -9.38 4.50
CA ALA A 151 -8.54 -8.67 5.29
C ALA A 151 -9.23 -7.57 6.11
N GLU A 152 -8.69 -7.25 7.26
CA GLU A 152 -9.16 -6.17 8.11
C GLU A 152 -8.14 -5.04 8.12
N VAL A 153 -8.63 -3.82 8.17
CA VAL A 153 -7.84 -2.61 8.34
C VAL A 153 -8.46 -1.80 9.47
N ASP A 154 -7.63 -1.32 10.38
CA ASP A 154 -8.01 -0.40 11.43
C ASP A 154 -7.66 1.03 11.03
N TYR A 155 -8.66 1.91 11.03
CA TYR A 155 -8.51 3.34 10.85
C TYR A 155 -9.04 4.08 12.06
N GLY A 156 -8.17 4.46 12.97
CA GLY A 156 -8.55 5.26 14.13
C GLY A 156 -9.54 4.55 15.06
N GLY A 157 -9.40 3.24 15.23
CA GLY A 157 -10.27 2.41 16.06
C GLY A 157 -11.51 1.85 15.35
N ILE A 158 -11.70 2.15 14.06
CA ILE A 158 -12.78 1.57 13.27
C ILE A 158 -12.19 0.50 12.35
N ARG A 159 -12.71 -0.73 12.47
CA ARG A 159 -12.30 -1.86 11.64
C ARG A 159 -13.12 -1.95 10.38
N TYR A 160 -12.44 -2.07 9.26
CA TYR A 160 -13.03 -2.28 7.94
C TYR A 160 -12.55 -3.61 7.38
N THR A 161 -13.49 -4.40 6.89
CA THR A 161 -13.18 -5.66 6.19
C THR A 161 -13.21 -5.40 4.70
N HIS A 162 -12.22 -5.93 3.98
CA HIS A 162 -12.15 -5.83 2.53
C HIS A 162 -11.65 -7.13 1.89
N VAL A 163 -11.86 -7.25 0.59
CA VAL A 163 -11.28 -8.32 -0.23
C VAL A 163 -9.95 -7.81 -0.78
N PRO A 164 -8.81 -8.47 -0.49
CA PRO A 164 -7.50 -8.00 -0.95
C PRO A 164 -7.42 -7.75 -2.46
N LYS A 165 -7.97 -8.65 -3.26
CA LYS A 165 -7.98 -8.55 -4.73
C LYS A 165 -8.75 -7.34 -5.26
N GLU A 166 -9.77 -6.86 -4.54
CA GLU A 166 -10.51 -5.66 -4.89
C GLU A 166 -9.71 -4.37 -4.62
N GLN A 167 -8.65 -4.46 -3.81
CA GLN A 167 -7.84 -3.32 -3.40
C GLN A 167 -6.48 -3.26 -4.07
N PHE A 168 -5.88 -4.44 -4.34
CA PHE A 168 -4.50 -4.55 -4.81
C PHE A 168 -4.37 -5.60 -5.90
N ASP A 169 -3.31 -5.51 -6.70
CA ASP A 169 -2.92 -6.53 -7.68
C ASP A 169 -1.96 -7.56 -7.08
N GLY A 170 -1.26 -7.19 -6.00
CA GLY A 170 -0.32 -8.09 -5.36
C GLY A 170 0.15 -7.62 -3.99
N TYR A 171 0.78 -8.54 -3.28
CA TYR A 171 1.54 -8.29 -2.06
C TYR A 171 3.03 -8.48 -2.32
N LEU A 172 3.84 -7.53 -1.85
CA LEU A 172 5.27 -7.77 -1.63
C LEU A 172 5.46 -8.08 -0.15
N LEU A 173 5.57 -9.37 0.17
CA LEU A 173 5.80 -9.82 1.51
C LEU A 173 7.30 -9.85 1.81
N LEU A 174 7.72 -9.10 2.81
CA LEU A 174 9.07 -9.16 3.37
C LEU A 174 9.08 -10.16 4.52
N ARG A 175 10.12 -10.99 4.61
CA ARG A 175 10.28 -11.88 5.76
C ARG A 175 10.49 -11.08 7.03
N ARG A 176 11.31 -10.03 6.94
CA ARG A 176 11.59 -9.14 8.07
C ARG A 176 11.70 -7.68 7.61
N ALA A 177 11.04 -6.80 8.34
CA ALA A 177 11.29 -5.36 8.26
C ALA A 177 12.36 -4.94 9.27
N PRO A 178 13.31 -4.06 8.89
CA PRO A 178 14.30 -3.55 9.83
C PRO A 178 13.63 -2.74 10.94
N CYS A 179 14.23 -2.78 12.14
CA CYS A 179 13.82 -1.87 13.20
C CYS A 179 14.39 -0.47 12.94
N PRO A 180 13.64 0.60 13.26
CA PRO A 180 14.16 1.95 13.26
C PRO A 180 15.46 2.01 14.07
N ARG A 181 16.47 2.71 13.55
CA ARG A 181 17.66 3.01 14.33
C ARG A 181 17.30 4.18 15.24
N GLY A 182 17.39 3.98 16.54
CA GLY A 182 17.27 5.04 17.52
C GLY A 182 18.39 6.07 17.38
#